data_1acdf6be1e73f0155f0386bd391134de
#
_entry.id   1acdf6be1e73f0155f0386bd391134de
#
_cell.length_a   1.000
_cell.length_b   1.000
_cell.length_c   1.000
_cell.angle_alpha   90.00
_cell.angle_beta   90.00
_cell.angle_gamma   90.00
#
_symmetry.space_group_name_H-M   'P 1'
#
loop_
_entity.id
_entity.type
_entity.pdbx_description
1 polymer ?
#
loop_
_entity_poly.entity_id
_entity_poly.type
_entity_poly.pdbx_seq_one_letter_code
_entity_poly.pdbx_strand_id
1 'polypeptide(L)'
;MLYILLTVAAIGDFKNYRISNRLILTGLGCAFLFRLVGGKVASIVWFLPDIVFPVVILYFLYLSGILGAGDIKLFSVVCAFTNLKFTALCMAAAFVAAAGYGLISMVLKKELFMRMRDGFLYLNGILCGRFMRYRGQGKAVSFAVYVLLGTVMADIWFYG
;
A
#
# COMPACT_ATOMS: atom_id res chain seq x y z
N MET A 1 3.00 -18.37 -2.43
CA MET A 1 1.79 -17.89 -3.12
C MET A 1 1.67 -16.36 -3.07
N LEU A 2 1.71 -15.74 -1.88
CA LEU A 2 1.63 -14.27 -1.69
C LEU A 2 2.67 -13.52 -2.53
N TYR A 3 3.95 -13.89 -2.48
CA TYR A 3 5.03 -13.24 -3.22
C TYR A 3 4.84 -13.27 -4.73
N ILE A 4 4.36 -14.40 -5.28
CA ILE A 4 4.07 -14.51 -6.73
C ILE A 4 2.99 -13.48 -7.11
N LEU A 5 1.95 -13.35 -6.31
CA LEU A 5 0.88 -12.40 -6.55
C LEU A 5 1.39 -10.95 -6.45
N LEU A 6 2.22 -10.65 -5.44
CA LEU A 6 2.81 -9.32 -5.27
C LEU A 6 3.78 -8.97 -6.40
N THR A 7 4.58 -9.92 -6.89
CA THR A 7 5.46 -9.68 -8.04
C THR A 7 4.67 -9.41 -9.32
N VAL A 8 3.60 -10.17 -9.56
CA VAL A 8 2.70 -9.91 -10.71
C VAL A 8 2.01 -8.55 -10.57
N ALA A 9 1.58 -8.18 -9.35
CA ALA A 9 1.00 -6.87 -9.08
C ALA A 9 2.01 -5.74 -9.35
N ALA A 10 3.25 -5.89 -8.88
CA ALA A 10 4.32 -4.91 -9.09
C ALA A 10 4.67 -4.73 -10.57
N ILE A 11 4.76 -5.82 -11.34
CA ILE A 11 5.00 -5.77 -12.79
C ILE A 11 3.82 -5.08 -13.49
N GLY A 12 2.59 -5.41 -13.13
CA GLY A 12 1.38 -4.80 -13.70
C GLY A 12 1.28 -3.31 -13.40
N ASP A 13 1.60 -2.91 -12.18
CA ASP A 13 1.63 -1.52 -11.75
C ASP A 13 2.75 -0.73 -12.44
N PHE A 14 3.92 -1.31 -12.59
CA PHE A 14 5.04 -0.68 -13.31
C PHE A 14 4.71 -0.42 -14.79
N LYS A 15 3.95 -1.32 -15.43
CA LYS A 15 3.63 -1.22 -16.86
C LYS A 15 2.44 -0.30 -17.13
N ASN A 16 1.41 -0.35 -16.29
CA ASN A 16 0.13 0.32 -16.57
C ASN A 16 -0.27 1.37 -15.51
N TYR A 17 0.52 1.54 -14.44
CA TYR A 17 0.18 2.39 -13.27
C TYR A 17 -1.23 2.10 -12.72
N ARG A 18 -1.69 0.86 -12.86
CA ARG A 18 -2.99 0.39 -12.38
C ARG A 18 -2.92 -1.07 -11.99
N ILE A 19 -3.36 -1.38 -10.79
CA ILE A 19 -3.50 -2.76 -10.32
C ILE A 19 -4.83 -3.32 -10.84
N SER A 20 -4.79 -4.45 -11.54
CA SER A 20 -5.98 -5.09 -12.07
C SER A 20 -6.88 -5.59 -10.94
N ASN A 21 -8.17 -5.25 -10.97
CA ASN A 21 -9.15 -5.78 -10.01
C ASN A 21 -9.27 -7.30 -10.07
N ARG A 22 -9.02 -7.92 -11.24
CA ARG A 22 -9.01 -9.38 -11.40
C ARG A 22 -7.92 -10.02 -10.55
N LEU A 23 -6.72 -9.42 -10.52
CA LEU A 23 -5.60 -9.89 -9.72
C LEU A 23 -5.90 -9.80 -8.22
N ILE A 24 -6.54 -8.73 -7.78
CA ILE A 24 -6.97 -8.57 -6.38
C ILE A 24 -8.02 -9.63 -6.01
N LEU A 25 -9.01 -9.83 -6.88
CA LEU A 25 -10.07 -10.80 -6.65
C LEU A 25 -9.53 -12.25 -6.60
N THR A 26 -8.63 -12.60 -7.53
CA THR A 26 -7.95 -13.91 -7.49
C THR A 26 -7.10 -14.07 -6.24
N GLY A 27 -6.41 -13.01 -5.81
CA GLY A 27 -5.64 -13.00 -4.57
C GLY A 27 -6.49 -13.25 -3.34
N LEU A 28 -7.61 -12.53 -3.20
CA LEU A 28 -8.55 -12.73 -2.09
C LEU A 28 -9.18 -14.12 -2.12
N GLY A 29 -9.55 -14.63 -3.30
CA GLY A 29 -10.07 -15.98 -3.47
C GLY A 29 -9.06 -17.06 -3.03
N CYS A 30 -7.80 -16.92 -3.44
CA CYS A 30 -6.72 -17.82 -3.00
C CYS A 30 -6.47 -17.74 -1.49
N ALA A 31 -6.50 -16.54 -0.90
CA ALA A 31 -6.34 -16.35 0.54
C ALA A 31 -7.47 -17.03 1.31
N PHE A 32 -8.71 -16.89 0.83
CA PHE A 32 -9.89 -17.54 1.42
C PHE A 32 -9.79 -19.06 1.35
N LEU A 33 -9.44 -19.62 0.19
CA LEU A 33 -9.24 -21.05 0.02
C LEU A 33 -8.12 -21.59 0.93
N PHE A 34 -7.02 -20.85 1.06
CA PHE A 34 -5.91 -21.21 1.93
C PHE A 34 -6.33 -21.27 3.40
N ARG A 35 -7.16 -20.33 3.86
CA ARG A 35 -7.73 -20.34 5.23
C ARG A 35 -8.73 -21.49 5.43
N LEU A 36 -9.53 -21.82 4.42
CA LEU A 36 -10.45 -22.97 4.47
C LEU A 36 -9.70 -24.30 4.64
N VAL A 37 -8.65 -24.52 3.85
CA VAL A 37 -7.82 -25.74 3.90
C VAL A 37 -7.06 -25.83 5.22
N GLY A 38 -6.69 -24.70 5.82
CA GLY A 38 -6.03 -24.65 7.13
C GLY A 38 -6.90 -25.11 8.32
N GLY A 39 -8.20 -25.38 8.12
CA GLY A 39 -9.10 -26.07 9.04
C GLY A 39 -9.45 -25.30 10.34
N LYS A 40 -9.04 -24.06 10.50
CA LYS A 40 -9.35 -23.24 11.68
C LYS A 40 -10.55 -22.33 11.42
N VAL A 41 -11.70 -22.66 11.97
CA VAL A 41 -12.93 -21.85 11.86
C VAL A 41 -12.68 -20.39 12.31
N ALA A 42 -11.88 -20.16 13.34
CA ALA A 42 -11.49 -18.85 13.79
C ALA A 42 -10.80 -18.01 12.69
N SER A 43 -10.01 -18.64 11.81
CA SER A 43 -9.33 -17.93 10.71
C SER A 43 -10.30 -17.41 9.66
N ILE A 44 -11.45 -18.06 9.50
CA ILE A 44 -12.51 -17.64 8.58
C ILE A 44 -13.27 -16.43 9.14
N VAL A 45 -13.55 -16.42 10.44
CA VAL A 45 -14.24 -15.32 11.11
C VAL A 45 -13.41 -14.03 11.02
N TRP A 46 -12.09 -14.13 11.19
CA TRP A 46 -11.19 -12.98 11.09
C TRP A 46 -10.88 -12.54 9.64
N PHE A 47 -11.31 -13.29 8.64
CA PHE A 47 -11.03 -12.96 7.24
C PHE A 47 -11.62 -11.61 6.80
N LEU A 48 -12.87 -11.34 7.16
CA LEU A 48 -13.54 -10.06 6.87
C LEU A 48 -12.88 -8.86 7.59
N PRO A 49 -12.66 -8.90 8.91
CA PRO A 49 -11.89 -7.86 9.60
C PRO A 49 -10.53 -7.60 8.99
N ASP A 50 -9.77 -8.63 8.61
CA ASP A 50 -8.45 -8.51 8.00
C ASP A 50 -8.47 -7.78 6.64
N ILE A 51 -9.53 -7.95 5.84
CA ILE A 51 -9.69 -7.23 4.58
C ILE A 51 -10.08 -5.77 4.81
N VAL A 52 -10.95 -5.51 5.78
CA VAL A 52 -11.51 -4.18 6.04
C VAL A 52 -10.50 -3.27 6.73
N PHE A 53 -9.67 -3.81 7.60
CA PHE A 53 -8.71 -3.05 8.39
C PHE A 53 -7.77 -2.15 7.56
N PRO A 54 -7.05 -2.65 6.54
CA PRO A 54 -6.22 -1.79 5.70
C PRO A 54 -7.04 -0.71 4.98
N VAL A 55 -8.27 -1.05 4.57
CA VAL A 55 -9.14 -0.09 3.90
C VAL A 55 -9.49 1.07 4.84
N VAL A 56 -9.89 0.78 6.07
CA VAL A 56 -10.28 1.82 7.05
C VAL A 56 -9.10 2.73 7.40
N ILE A 57 -7.94 2.14 7.70
CA ILE A 57 -6.75 2.91 8.09
C ILE A 57 -6.25 3.78 6.92
N LEU A 58 -6.18 3.23 5.71
CA LEU A 58 -5.64 3.93 4.56
C LEU A 58 -6.66 4.81 3.85
N TYR A 59 -7.93 4.76 4.27
CA TYR A 59 -9.00 5.57 3.67
C TYR A 59 -8.73 7.06 3.73
N PHE A 60 -8.15 7.54 4.83
CA PHE A 60 -7.77 8.93 4.98
C PHE A 60 -6.67 9.36 3.98
N LEU A 61 -5.68 8.49 3.76
CA LEU A 61 -4.63 8.74 2.76
C LEU A 61 -5.18 8.71 1.33
N TYR A 62 -6.20 7.88 1.10
CA TYR A 62 -6.91 7.85 -0.17
C TYR A 62 -7.69 9.15 -0.43
N LEU A 63 -8.42 9.65 0.56
CA LEU A 63 -9.13 10.94 0.45
C LEU A 63 -8.19 12.10 0.19
N SER A 64 -7.00 12.10 0.80
CA SER A 64 -5.95 13.09 0.57
C SER A 64 -5.32 12.99 -0.83
N GLY A 65 -5.61 11.92 -1.60
CA GLY A 65 -5.05 11.70 -2.94
C GLY A 65 -3.58 11.26 -2.93
N ILE A 66 -3.02 10.91 -1.77
CA ILE A 66 -1.63 10.44 -1.60
C ILE A 66 -1.50 9.00 -2.05
N LEU A 67 -2.50 8.16 -1.78
CA LEU A 67 -2.49 6.74 -2.06
C LEU A 67 -3.55 6.37 -3.09
N GLY A 68 -3.23 5.42 -3.98
CA GLY A 68 -4.17 4.89 -4.96
C GLY A 68 -5.12 3.85 -4.35
N ALA A 69 -6.34 3.76 -4.88
CA ALA A 69 -7.31 2.72 -4.46
C ALA A 69 -6.78 1.29 -4.71
N GLY A 70 -5.90 1.11 -5.70
CA GLY A 70 -5.26 -0.16 -6.00
C GLY A 70 -4.34 -0.64 -4.88
N ASP A 71 -3.57 0.29 -4.31
CA ASP A 71 -2.60 0.01 -3.26
C ASP A 71 -3.28 -0.43 -1.96
N ILE A 72 -4.40 0.21 -1.62
CA ILE A 72 -5.21 -0.17 -0.46
C ILE A 72 -5.72 -1.61 -0.59
N LYS A 73 -6.26 -1.95 -1.78
CA LYS A 73 -6.74 -3.29 -2.07
C LYS A 73 -5.61 -4.32 -2.01
N LEU A 74 -4.39 -3.93 -2.42
CA LEU A 74 -3.22 -4.80 -2.35
C LEU A 74 -2.85 -5.11 -0.89
N PHE A 75 -2.87 -4.12 0.01
CA PHE A 75 -2.68 -4.36 1.44
C PHE A 75 -3.77 -5.24 2.05
N SER A 76 -5.02 -5.13 1.57
CA SER A 76 -6.10 -6.03 2.00
C SER A 76 -5.81 -7.49 1.60
N VAL A 77 -5.22 -7.72 0.42
CA VAL A 77 -4.79 -9.06 0.00
C VAL A 77 -3.64 -9.55 0.89
N VAL A 78 -2.65 -8.71 1.20
CA VAL A 78 -1.57 -9.08 2.12
C VAL A 78 -2.13 -9.48 3.48
N CYS A 79 -3.05 -8.69 4.05
CA CYS A 79 -3.68 -8.97 5.34
C CYS A 79 -4.51 -10.26 5.31
N ALA A 80 -5.20 -10.55 4.21
CA ALA A 80 -5.97 -11.77 4.04
C ALA A 80 -5.09 -13.03 4.06
N PHE A 81 -3.87 -12.96 3.55
CA PHE A 81 -2.91 -14.08 3.57
C PHE A 81 -2.14 -14.22 4.89
N THR A 82 -1.91 -13.13 5.59
CA THR A 82 -1.07 -13.09 6.79
C THR A 82 -1.91 -12.82 8.04
N ASN A 83 -1.56 -11.78 8.77
CA ASN A 83 -2.31 -11.29 9.91
C ASN A 83 -2.16 -9.78 10.05
N LEU A 84 -2.95 -9.20 10.93
CA LEU A 84 -2.99 -7.76 11.16
C LEU A 84 -1.62 -7.17 11.55
N LYS A 85 -0.88 -7.83 12.46
CA LYS A 85 0.42 -7.36 12.96
C LYS A 85 1.47 -7.34 11.83
N PHE A 86 1.52 -8.40 11.05
CA PHE A 86 2.42 -8.49 9.89
C PHE A 86 2.11 -7.40 8.87
N THR A 87 0.83 -7.21 8.55
CA THR A 87 0.40 -6.20 7.57
C THR A 87 0.69 -4.79 8.05
N ALA A 88 0.52 -4.49 9.34
CA ALA A 88 0.87 -3.19 9.90
C ALA A 88 2.37 -2.89 9.76
N LEU A 89 3.23 -3.88 10.03
CA LEU A 89 4.68 -3.74 9.83
C LEU A 89 5.02 -3.58 8.34
N CYS A 90 4.39 -4.38 7.48
CA CYS A 90 4.55 -4.26 6.02
C CYS A 90 4.15 -2.86 5.51
N MET A 91 3.03 -2.31 6.00
CA MET A 91 2.61 -0.94 5.68
C MET A 91 3.67 0.07 6.12
N ALA A 92 4.13 0.00 7.37
CA ALA A 92 5.15 0.92 7.89
C ALA A 92 6.43 0.86 7.05
N ALA A 93 6.94 -0.34 6.76
CA ALA A 93 8.14 -0.54 5.95
C ALA A 93 7.95 -0.02 4.51
N ALA A 94 6.80 -0.28 3.88
CA ALA A 94 6.48 0.22 2.54
C ALA A 94 6.42 1.75 2.48
N PHE A 95 5.81 2.40 3.49
CA PHE A 95 5.76 3.86 3.57
C PHE A 95 7.14 4.47 3.81
N VAL A 96 7.95 3.88 4.69
CA VAL A 96 9.33 4.35 4.94
C VAL A 96 10.16 4.23 3.67
N ALA A 97 10.08 3.11 2.96
CA ALA A 97 10.80 2.91 1.70
C ALA A 97 10.35 3.89 0.61
N ALA A 98 9.03 4.12 0.46
CA ALA A 98 8.48 5.07 -0.50
C ALA A 98 8.87 6.52 -0.16
N ALA A 99 8.82 6.90 1.12
CA ALA A 99 9.24 8.22 1.58
C ALA A 99 10.75 8.43 1.36
N GLY A 100 11.58 7.44 1.67
CA GLY A 100 13.01 7.47 1.42
C GLY A 100 13.35 7.68 -0.06
N TYR A 101 12.72 6.91 -0.94
CA TYR A 101 12.88 7.12 -2.39
C TYR A 101 12.40 8.51 -2.83
N GLY A 102 11.26 8.97 -2.31
CA GLY A 102 10.74 10.31 -2.59
C GLY A 102 11.74 11.40 -2.21
N LEU A 103 12.29 11.33 -1.00
CA LEU A 103 13.31 12.28 -0.51
C LEU A 103 14.57 12.25 -1.37
N ILE A 104 15.13 11.07 -1.66
CA ILE A 104 16.31 10.92 -2.52
C ILE A 104 16.04 11.51 -3.91
N SER A 105 14.90 11.21 -4.49
CA SER A 105 14.51 11.77 -5.79
C SER A 105 14.39 13.29 -5.79
N MET A 106 13.88 13.88 -4.71
CA MET A 106 13.77 15.34 -4.56
C MET A 106 15.13 16.00 -4.41
N VAL A 107 16.05 15.39 -3.64
CA VAL A 107 17.42 15.89 -3.48
C VAL A 107 18.16 15.85 -4.80
N LEU A 108 18.11 14.73 -5.52
CA LEU A 108 18.80 14.57 -6.81
C LEU A 108 18.29 15.53 -7.88
N LYS A 109 17.02 15.87 -7.88
CA LYS A 109 16.41 16.80 -8.85
C LYS A 109 16.56 18.27 -8.47
N LYS A 110 17.18 18.59 -7.32
CA LYS A 110 17.29 19.96 -6.77
C LYS A 110 15.94 20.70 -6.65
N GLU A 111 14.83 19.96 -6.61
CA GLU A 111 13.48 20.50 -6.49
C GLU A 111 12.97 20.53 -5.04
N LEU A 112 13.84 20.17 -4.09
CA LEU A 112 13.49 20.00 -2.68
C LEU A 112 12.80 21.26 -2.12
N PHE A 113 13.36 22.43 -2.36
CA PHE A 113 12.86 23.69 -1.80
C PHE A 113 11.48 24.09 -2.38
N MET A 114 11.29 23.91 -3.69
CA MET A 114 10.00 24.21 -4.33
C MET A 114 8.89 23.27 -3.85
N ARG A 115 9.18 21.97 -3.77
CA ARG A 115 8.18 20.98 -3.35
C ARG A 115 7.88 21.03 -1.87
N MET A 116 8.85 21.38 -1.02
CA MET A 116 8.60 21.63 0.40
C MET A 116 7.66 22.83 0.61
N ARG A 117 7.86 23.90 -0.14
CA ARG A 117 6.97 25.09 -0.11
C ARG A 117 5.56 24.72 -0.54
N ASP A 118 5.42 23.95 -1.62
CA ASP A 118 4.12 23.52 -2.12
C ASP A 118 3.41 22.56 -1.15
N GLY A 119 4.17 21.66 -0.50
CA GLY A 119 3.66 20.80 0.57
C GLY A 119 3.20 21.59 1.80
N PHE A 120 3.94 22.62 2.19
CA PHE A 120 3.56 23.49 3.31
C PHE A 120 2.29 24.30 3.01
N LEU A 121 2.16 24.80 1.78
CA LEU A 121 0.95 25.48 1.32
C LEU A 121 -0.26 24.54 1.28
N TYR A 122 -0.05 23.28 0.91
CA TYR A 122 -1.08 22.25 0.91
C TYR A 122 -1.56 21.92 2.33
N LEU A 123 -0.63 21.75 3.28
CA LEU A 123 -0.96 21.52 4.70
C LEU A 123 -1.76 22.69 5.29
N ASN A 124 -1.35 23.93 5.02
CA ASN A 124 -2.11 25.11 5.42
C ASN A 124 -3.50 25.16 4.78
N GLY A 125 -3.63 24.74 3.52
CA GLY A 125 -4.92 24.63 2.84
C GLY A 125 -5.87 23.63 3.51
N ILE A 126 -5.37 22.50 3.96
CA ILE A 126 -6.14 21.50 4.72
C ILE A 126 -6.59 22.05 6.06
N LEU A 127 -5.70 22.72 6.80
CA LEU A 127 -6.01 23.36 8.08
C LEU A 127 -7.08 24.47 7.94
N CYS A 128 -7.13 25.14 6.79
CA CYS A 128 -8.15 26.13 6.44
C CYS A 128 -9.44 25.54 5.85
N GLY A 129 -9.63 24.21 5.91
CA GLY A 129 -10.84 23.52 5.42
C GLY A 129 -10.98 23.44 3.89
N ARG A 130 -9.95 23.81 3.15
CA ARG A 130 -9.93 23.69 1.68
C ARG A 130 -9.28 22.38 1.26
N PHE A 131 -10.06 21.32 1.07
CA PHE A 131 -9.63 20.06 0.49
C PHE A 131 -9.31 20.24 -0.99
N MET A 132 -8.14 20.73 -1.32
CA MET A 132 -7.64 20.69 -2.69
C MET A 132 -7.00 19.32 -2.93
N ARG A 133 -7.52 18.58 -3.91
CA ARG A 133 -6.91 17.30 -4.33
C ARG A 133 -5.49 17.59 -4.84
N TYR A 134 -4.50 17.06 -4.15
CA TYR A 134 -3.10 17.20 -4.55
C TYR A 134 -2.89 16.56 -5.94
N ARG A 135 -2.71 17.39 -6.95
CA ARG A 135 -2.40 16.95 -8.30
C ARG A 135 -0.88 17.06 -8.50
N GLY A 136 -0.16 16.13 -7.88
CA GLY A 136 1.30 16.05 -8.03
C GLY A 136 1.67 15.83 -9.50
N GLN A 137 2.49 16.71 -10.05
CA GLN A 137 3.08 16.55 -11.39
C GLN A 137 4.25 15.56 -11.40
N GLY A 138 4.37 14.67 -10.40
CA GLY A 138 5.38 13.62 -10.37
C GLY A 138 5.01 12.45 -11.27
N LYS A 139 6.00 11.81 -11.92
CA LYS A 139 5.80 10.50 -12.53
C LYS A 139 5.21 9.58 -11.47
N ALA A 140 4.09 8.93 -11.79
CA ALA A 140 3.50 7.95 -10.91
C ALA A 140 4.57 6.90 -10.59
N VAL A 141 4.88 6.75 -9.32
CA VAL A 141 5.83 5.74 -8.85
C VAL A 141 5.02 4.50 -8.53
N SER A 142 5.43 3.36 -9.04
CA SER A 142 4.78 2.08 -8.75
C SER A 142 4.86 1.78 -7.25
N PHE A 143 3.75 1.99 -6.52
CA PHE A 143 3.72 1.77 -5.07
C PHE A 143 3.74 0.28 -4.73
N ALA A 144 3.26 -0.59 -5.63
CA ALA A 144 3.26 -2.04 -5.46
C ALA A 144 4.66 -2.62 -5.24
N VAL A 145 5.71 -1.99 -5.79
CA VAL A 145 7.11 -2.39 -5.55
C VAL A 145 7.48 -2.18 -4.08
N TYR A 146 7.06 -1.06 -3.47
CA TYR A 146 7.32 -0.80 -2.05
C TYR A 146 6.53 -1.72 -1.13
N VAL A 147 5.31 -2.12 -1.53
CA VAL A 147 4.55 -3.13 -0.81
C VAL A 147 5.28 -4.48 -0.83
N LEU A 148 5.84 -4.86 -1.97
CA LEU A 148 6.65 -6.08 -2.08
C LEU A 148 7.92 -6.00 -1.20
N LEU A 149 8.64 -4.90 -1.23
CA LEU A 149 9.79 -4.68 -0.35
C LEU A 149 9.39 -4.69 1.13
N GLY A 150 8.28 -4.05 1.46
CA GLY A 150 7.72 -4.05 2.82
C GLY A 150 7.35 -5.44 3.32
N THR A 151 6.79 -6.30 2.45
CA THR A 151 6.49 -7.69 2.82
C THR A 151 7.75 -8.51 3.07
N VAL A 152 8.79 -8.35 2.26
CA VAL A 152 10.08 -9.03 2.46
C VAL A 152 10.73 -8.59 3.77
N MET A 153 10.74 -7.29 4.07
CA MET A 153 11.28 -6.76 5.32
C MET A 153 10.49 -7.25 6.54
N ALA A 154 9.16 -7.29 6.43
CA ALA A 154 8.30 -7.81 7.50
C ALA A 154 8.54 -9.31 7.74
N ASP A 155 8.78 -10.07 6.68
CA ASP A 155 9.05 -11.50 6.76
C ASP A 155 10.38 -11.79 7.49
N ILE A 156 11.43 -11.04 7.14
CA ILE A 156 12.73 -11.13 7.82
C ILE A 156 12.60 -10.79 9.32
N TRP A 157 11.76 -9.81 9.66
CA TRP A 157 11.56 -9.41 11.06
C TRP A 157 10.75 -10.42 11.87
N PHE A 158 9.77 -11.10 11.25
CA PHE A 158 8.88 -12.04 11.96
C PHE A 158 9.42 -13.46 12.04
N TYR A 159 10.24 -13.87 11.07
CA TYR A 159 10.69 -15.27 10.90
C TYR A 159 12.21 -15.42 10.85
N GLY A 160 12.99 -14.34 10.80
CA GLY A 160 14.44 -14.32 10.91
C GLY A 160 14.89 -14.05 12.33
#